data_d38a0af05cd56105e3c6b9ea1b6c6a95
#
_entry.id   d38a0af05cd56105e3c6b9ea1b6c6a95
#
_cell.length_a   1.000
_cell.length_b   1.000
_cell.length_c   1.000
_cell.angle_alpha   90.00
_cell.angle_beta   90.00
_cell.angle_gamma   90.00
#
_symmetry.space_group_name_H-M   'P 1'
#
loop_
_entity.id
_entity.type
_entity.pdbx_description
1 polymer ?
#
loop_
_entity_poly.entity_id
_entity_poly.type
_entity_poly.pdbx_seq_one_letter_code
_entity_poly.pdbx_strand_id
1 'polypeptide(L)'
;MKIGWRSIGVYGNRIGFMAAAMADIALEEMEKRQIDADGVIGVAINGIPLAALISEELGKELMIYRPSQERHGKGGAFSSNYASPQGKKALIVDDVLSTGDTIKGAISDVHELGGTVVLAVVLVNKTAQDELAGVPLRALIRARSI
;
A
#
# COMPACT_ATOMS: atom_id res chain seq x y z
N MET A 1 20.74 -13.64 -3.59
CA MET A 1 20.19 -13.31 -4.91
C MET A 1 19.61 -11.91 -4.86
N LYS A 2 20.14 -11.05 -5.67
CA LYS A 2 19.53 -9.74 -5.85
C LYS A 2 18.26 -9.93 -6.63
N ILE A 3 17.11 -9.91 -5.94
CA ILE A 3 15.87 -9.64 -6.63
C ILE A 3 15.92 -8.14 -6.92
N GLY A 4 16.63 -7.78 -7.97
CA GLY A 4 16.66 -6.38 -8.37
C GLY A 4 15.35 -6.03 -9.02
N TRP A 5 15.06 -4.77 -9.04
CA TRP A 5 13.98 -4.15 -9.81
C TRP A 5 14.01 -4.58 -11.26
N ARG A 6 15.18 -4.96 -11.73
CA ARG A 6 15.41 -5.56 -13.04
C ARG A 6 14.58 -6.83 -13.23
N SER A 7 14.47 -7.65 -12.19
CA SER A 7 13.64 -8.87 -12.24
C SER A 7 12.16 -8.52 -12.36
N ILE A 8 11.72 -7.49 -11.66
CA ILE A 8 10.34 -7.01 -11.75
C ILE A 8 10.10 -6.41 -13.14
N GLY A 9 11.03 -5.63 -13.67
CA GLY A 9 10.91 -5.07 -15.01
C GLY A 9 10.89 -6.13 -16.09
N VAL A 10 11.74 -7.14 -15.98
CA VAL A 10 11.77 -8.26 -16.92
C VAL A 10 10.50 -9.11 -16.82
N TYR A 11 9.94 -9.21 -15.63
CA TYR A 11 8.72 -9.96 -15.38
C TYR A 11 7.51 -9.06 -15.19
N GLY A 12 7.46 -7.93 -15.92
CA GLY A 12 6.35 -7.00 -15.83
C GLY A 12 4.99 -7.65 -16.06
N ASN A 13 4.93 -8.70 -16.86
CA ASN A 13 3.74 -9.49 -17.07
C ASN A 13 3.35 -10.34 -15.84
N ARG A 14 4.21 -10.39 -14.82
CA ARG A 14 3.95 -11.13 -13.58
C ARG A 14 3.56 -10.23 -12.42
N ILE A 15 3.45 -8.93 -12.63
CA ILE A 15 2.99 -8.02 -11.59
C ILE A 15 1.58 -8.39 -11.12
N GLY A 16 0.76 -8.90 -12.02
CA GLY A 16 -0.58 -9.40 -11.67
C GLY A 16 -0.53 -10.55 -10.68
N PHE A 17 0.43 -11.45 -10.83
CA PHE A 17 0.62 -12.56 -9.88
C PHE A 17 1.01 -12.04 -8.50
N MET A 18 1.94 -11.10 -8.42
CA MET A 18 2.34 -10.49 -7.15
C MET A 18 1.20 -9.73 -6.50
N ALA A 19 0.45 -8.98 -7.27
CA ALA A 19 -0.70 -8.24 -6.78
C ALA A 19 -1.78 -9.20 -6.26
N ALA A 20 -2.06 -10.30 -6.97
CA ALA A 20 -3.01 -11.31 -6.52
C ALA A 20 -2.58 -11.95 -5.20
N ALA A 21 -1.30 -12.26 -5.05
CA ALA A 21 -0.77 -12.81 -3.80
C ALA A 21 -0.89 -11.81 -2.65
N MET A 22 -0.62 -10.53 -2.91
CA MET A 22 -0.80 -9.47 -1.92
C MET A 22 -2.28 -9.28 -1.55
N ALA A 23 -3.18 -9.37 -2.53
CA ALA A 23 -4.62 -9.30 -2.28
C ALA A 23 -5.08 -10.45 -1.39
N ASP A 24 -4.57 -11.66 -1.61
CA ASP A 24 -4.89 -12.83 -0.77
C ASP A 24 -4.44 -12.62 0.67
N ILE A 25 -3.24 -12.07 0.88
CA ILE A 25 -2.73 -11.74 2.21
C ILE A 25 -3.62 -10.68 2.87
N ALA A 26 -4.03 -9.67 2.12
CA ALA A 26 -4.91 -8.62 2.63
C ALA A 26 -6.27 -9.19 3.06
N LEU A 27 -6.87 -10.03 2.22
CA LEU A 27 -8.14 -10.68 2.54
C LEU A 27 -8.04 -11.57 3.77
N GLU A 28 -6.98 -12.36 3.86
CA GLU A 28 -6.73 -13.23 5.00
C GLU A 28 -6.66 -12.43 6.31
N GLU A 29 -5.89 -11.34 6.30
CA GLU A 29 -5.72 -10.53 7.49
C GLU A 29 -7.00 -9.76 7.85
N MET A 30 -7.71 -9.24 6.87
CA MET A 30 -8.97 -8.53 7.10
C MET A 30 -10.04 -9.47 7.64
N GLU A 31 -10.12 -10.68 7.12
CA GLU A 31 -11.05 -11.70 7.62
C GLU A 31 -10.73 -12.11 9.05
N LYS A 32 -9.46 -12.37 9.31
CA LYS A 32 -8.98 -12.74 10.64
C LYS A 32 -9.30 -11.66 11.69
N ARG A 33 -9.20 -10.40 11.31
CA ARG A 33 -9.45 -9.27 12.21
C ARG A 33 -10.88 -8.77 12.17
N GLN A 34 -11.72 -9.34 11.31
CA GLN A 34 -13.10 -8.91 11.10
C GLN A 34 -13.20 -7.41 10.75
N ILE A 35 -12.32 -6.97 9.86
CA ILE A 35 -12.29 -5.60 9.34
C ILE A 35 -12.51 -5.64 7.84
N ASP A 36 -12.96 -4.52 7.28
CA ASP A 36 -13.13 -4.35 5.85
C ASP A 36 -12.54 -3.00 5.43
N ALA A 37 -12.30 -2.83 4.15
CA ALA A 37 -11.82 -1.60 3.58
C ALA A 37 -12.74 -1.16 2.45
N ASP A 38 -12.92 0.17 2.34
CA ASP A 38 -13.69 0.77 1.26
C ASP A 38 -12.85 0.99 0.02
N GLY A 39 -11.54 1.19 0.22
CA GLY A 39 -10.63 1.50 -0.86
C GLY A 39 -9.21 1.03 -0.60
N VAL A 40 -8.42 1.08 -1.67
CA VAL A 40 -7.00 0.70 -1.67
C VAL A 40 -6.18 1.93 -2.02
N ILE A 41 -5.26 2.30 -1.15
CA ILE A 41 -4.35 3.43 -1.36
C ILE A 41 -3.05 2.89 -1.96
N GLY A 42 -2.70 3.37 -3.15
CA GLY A 42 -1.39 3.13 -3.75
C GLY A 42 -0.45 4.27 -3.43
N VAL A 43 0.72 3.95 -2.91
CA VAL A 43 1.75 4.95 -2.60
C VAL A 43 2.56 5.24 -3.86
N ALA A 44 2.53 6.48 -4.30
CA ALA A 44 3.26 6.89 -5.49
C ALA A 44 4.78 6.74 -5.27
N ILE A 45 5.51 6.28 -6.26
CA ILE A 45 5.07 5.88 -7.59
C ILE A 45 4.86 4.37 -7.69
N ASN A 46 5.75 3.58 -7.09
CA ASN A 46 5.83 2.14 -7.33
C ASN A 46 4.72 1.31 -6.70
N GLY A 47 4.02 1.86 -5.71
CA GLY A 47 2.86 1.20 -5.13
C GLY A 47 1.61 1.29 -6.00
N ILE A 48 1.56 2.24 -6.93
CA ILE A 48 0.37 2.48 -7.74
C ILE A 48 -0.02 1.27 -8.59
N PRO A 49 0.88 0.67 -9.39
CA PRO A 49 0.49 -0.49 -10.21
C PRO A 49 -0.03 -1.65 -9.37
N LEU A 50 0.60 -1.93 -8.24
CA LEU A 50 0.17 -2.99 -7.34
C LEU A 50 -1.21 -2.68 -6.75
N ALA A 51 -1.40 -1.45 -6.27
CA ALA A 51 -2.67 -1.02 -5.69
C ALA A 51 -3.81 -1.05 -6.71
N ALA A 52 -3.54 -0.65 -7.95
CA ALA A 52 -4.54 -0.67 -9.02
C ALA A 52 -5.04 -2.10 -9.27
N LEU A 53 -4.12 -3.05 -9.37
CA LEU A 53 -4.48 -4.46 -9.58
C LEU A 53 -5.20 -5.04 -8.36
N ILE A 54 -4.76 -4.69 -7.16
CA ILE A 54 -5.40 -5.15 -5.92
C ILE A 54 -6.80 -4.56 -5.79
N SER A 55 -6.99 -3.28 -6.09
CA SER A 55 -8.30 -2.64 -6.05
C SER A 55 -9.28 -3.32 -6.99
N GLU A 56 -8.83 -3.67 -8.19
CA GLU A 56 -9.63 -4.40 -9.16
C GLU A 56 -9.97 -5.80 -8.66
N GLU A 57 -9.00 -6.52 -8.13
CA GLU A 57 -9.19 -7.86 -7.57
C GLU A 57 -10.19 -7.87 -6.42
N LEU A 58 -10.12 -6.87 -5.54
CA LEU A 58 -10.99 -6.78 -4.37
C LEU A 58 -12.32 -6.07 -4.64
N GLY A 59 -12.48 -5.47 -5.82
CA GLY A 59 -13.67 -4.67 -6.14
C GLY A 59 -13.79 -3.43 -5.26
N LYS A 60 -12.65 -2.79 -4.95
CA LYS A 60 -12.59 -1.61 -4.09
C LYS A 60 -12.13 -0.39 -4.87
N GLU A 61 -12.43 0.81 -4.35
CA GLU A 61 -12.00 2.05 -4.98
C GLU A 61 -10.49 2.23 -4.89
N LEU A 62 -9.89 2.81 -5.92
CA LEU A 62 -8.46 3.15 -5.91
C LEU A 62 -8.26 4.58 -5.43
N MET A 63 -7.32 4.74 -4.51
CA MET A 63 -6.88 6.03 -3.98
C MET A 63 -5.37 6.14 -4.22
N ILE A 64 -4.88 7.33 -4.56
CA ILE A 64 -3.45 7.55 -4.84
C ILE A 64 -2.90 8.52 -3.82
N TYR A 65 -1.92 8.07 -3.04
CA TYR A 65 -1.19 8.90 -2.09
C TYR A 65 0.14 9.34 -2.68
N ARG A 66 0.40 10.64 -2.61
CA ARG A 66 1.68 11.23 -3.02
C ARG A 66 2.46 11.64 -1.77
N PRO A 67 3.56 10.95 -1.44
CA PRO A 67 4.45 11.42 -0.37
C PRO A 67 4.96 12.83 -0.67
N SER A 68 5.40 13.55 0.34
CA SER A 68 5.81 14.95 0.19
C SER A 68 6.86 15.15 -0.90
N GLN A 69 7.80 14.22 -1.06
CA GLN A 69 8.84 14.29 -2.08
C GLN A 69 8.30 14.05 -3.50
N GLU A 70 7.09 13.52 -3.64
CA GLU A 70 6.45 13.27 -4.93
C GLU A 70 5.39 14.31 -5.28
N ARG A 71 5.24 15.34 -4.45
CA ARG A 71 4.28 16.42 -4.70
C ARG A 71 4.95 17.54 -5.48
N HIS A 72 4.37 17.83 -6.65
CA HIS A 72 4.85 18.91 -7.51
C HIS A 72 3.78 19.99 -7.58
N GLY A 73 4.14 21.23 -7.25
CA GLY A 73 3.22 22.36 -7.28
C GLY A 73 2.19 22.31 -6.15
N LYS A 74 0.94 22.68 -6.47
CA LYS A 74 -0.14 22.82 -5.49
C LYS A 74 -0.90 21.52 -5.21
N GLY A 75 -0.40 20.36 -5.64
CA GLY A 75 -1.08 19.10 -5.45
C GLY A 75 -1.11 18.67 -3.98
N GLY A 76 -2.27 18.19 -3.52
CA GLY A 76 -2.41 17.64 -2.18
C GLY A 76 -1.81 16.24 -2.04
N ALA A 77 -1.93 15.67 -0.84
CA ALA A 77 -1.43 14.34 -0.54
C ALA A 77 -2.14 13.25 -1.36
N PHE A 78 -3.41 13.45 -1.66
CA PHE A 78 -4.20 12.48 -2.45
C PHE A 78 -4.61 13.08 -3.79
N SER A 79 -4.50 12.27 -4.84
CA SER A 79 -4.88 12.70 -6.18
C SER A 79 -6.39 12.88 -6.28
N SER A 80 -6.81 14.03 -6.78
CA SER A 80 -8.24 14.35 -6.98
C SER A 80 -8.89 13.58 -8.14
N ASN A 81 -8.09 12.90 -8.96
CA ASN A 81 -8.60 12.09 -10.06
C ASN A 81 -9.05 10.70 -9.62
N TYR A 82 -8.80 10.34 -8.37
CA TYR A 82 -9.14 9.04 -7.79
C TYR A 82 -10.00 9.25 -6.55
N ALA A 83 -10.42 8.16 -5.92
CA ALA A 83 -11.25 8.24 -4.74
C ALA A 83 -10.52 8.94 -3.58
N SER A 84 -11.27 9.59 -2.72
CA SER A 84 -10.75 10.24 -1.51
C SER A 84 -10.87 9.28 -0.32
N PRO A 85 -9.89 9.26 0.59
CA PRO A 85 -10.01 8.49 1.82
C PRO A 85 -10.92 9.12 2.86
N GLN A 86 -11.46 10.30 2.60
CA GLN A 86 -12.30 11.01 3.56
C GLN A 86 -13.49 10.17 4.01
N GLY A 87 -13.59 9.94 5.31
CA GLY A 87 -14.68 9.17 5.91
C GLY A 87 -14.68 7.68 5.57
N LYS A 88 -13.57 7.17 5.02
CA LYS A 88 -13.48 5.79 4.54
C LYS A 88 -12.40 5.01 5.26
N LYS A 89 -12.52 3.69 5.18
CA LYS A 89 -11.50 2.75 5.65
C LYS A 89 -10.65 2.33 4.45
N ALA A 90 -9.35 2.36 4.62
CA ALA A 90 -8.43 2.11 3.52
C ALA A 90 -7.37 1.07 3.86
N LEU A 91 -7.05 0.27 2.84
CA LEU A 91 -5.88 -0.60 2.80
C LEU A 91 -4.76 0.18 2.10
N ILE A 92 -3.58 0.28 2.70
CA ILE A 92 -2.42 0.90 2.05
C ILE A 92 -1.56 -0.17 1.40
N VAL A 93 -1.12 0.08 0.17
CA VAL A 93 -0.27 -0.80 -0.61
C VAL A 93 0.96 -0.04 -1.09
N ASP A 94 2.12 -0.65 -0.88
CA ASP A 94 3.39 -0.15 -1.42
C ASP A 94 4.27 -1.34 -1.83
N ASP A 95 5.36 -1.04 -2.52
CA ASP A 95 6.30 -2.06 -2.97
C ASP A 95 7.29 -2.46 -1.88
N VAL A 96 8.08 -1.53 -1.36
CA VAL A 96 9.15 -1.81 -0.39
C VAL A 96 9.00 -0.91 0.83
N LEU A 97 9.06 -1.53 1.99
CA LEU A 97 9.13 -0.83 3.27
C LEU A 97 10.56 -0.86 3.78
N SER A 98 11.20 0.30 3.88
CA SER A 98 12.58 0.44 4.39
C SER A 98 12.59 0.92 5.84
N THR A 99 11.94 2.06 6.12
CA THR A 99 11.84 2.62 7.48
C THR A 99 10.39 2.64 7.97
N GLY A 100 9.46 2.74 7.05
CA GLY A 100 8.05 2.90 7.37
C GLY A 100 7.58 4.35 7.41
N ASP A 101 8.48 5.31 7.21
CA ASP A 101 8.15 6.74 7.34
C ASP A 101 7.09 7.18 6.32
N THR A 102 7.18 6.71 5.09
CA THR A 102 6.22 7.05 4.04
C THR A 102 4.82 6.56 4.40
N ILE A 103 4.70 5.32 4.85
CA ILE A 103 3.39 4.75 5.23
C ILE A 103 2.85 5.43 6.49
N LYS A 104 3.71 5.72 7.47
CA LYS A 104 3.30 6.48 8.66
C LYS A 104 2.76 7.85 8.28
N GLY A 105 3.41 8.52 7.32
CA GLY A 105 2.93 9.80 6.79
C GLY A 105 1.56 9.67 6.14
N ALA A 106 1.36 8.62 5.35
CA ALA A 106 0.07 8.35 4.73
C ALA A 106 -1.03 8.08 5.76
N ILE A 107 -0.73 7.31 6.79
CA ILE A 107 -1.67 7.03 7.89
C ILE A 107 -2.11 8.33 8.55
N SER A 108 -1.14 9.21 8.84
CA SER A 108 -1.42 10.51 9.44
C SER A 108 -2.29 11.38 8.53
N ASP A 109 -1.96 11.44 7.23
CA ASP A 109 -2.70 12.26 6.27
C ASP A 109 -4.13 11.75 6.04
N VAL A 110 -4.33 10.44 6.05
CA VAL A 110 -5.67 9.83 5.99
C VAL A 110 -6.48 10.23 7.23
N HIS A 111 -5.86 10.13 8.39
CA HIS A 111 -6.51 10.47 9.65
C HIS A 111 -6.95 11.94 9.68
N GLU A 112 -6.11 12.83 9.19
CA GLU A 112 -6.46 14.26 9.11
C GLU A 112 -7.67 14.53 8.21
N LEU A 113 -7.91 13.68 7.23
CA LEU A 113 -9.08 13.78 6.36
C LEU A 113 -10.31 13.08 6.94
N GLY A 114 -10.21 12.54 8.15
CA GLY A 114 -11.31 11.83 8.78
C GLY A 114 -11.47 10.39 8.30
N GLY A 115 -10.45 9.84 7.64
CA GLY A 115 -10.43 8.44 7.24
C GLY A 115 -9.65 7.56 8.22
N THR A 116 -9.60 6.28 7.95
CA THR A 116 -8.91 5.30 8.77
C THR A 116 -8.15 4.32 7.89
N VAL A 117 -6.88 4.08 8.20
CA VAL A 117 -6.12 3.01 7.56
C VAL A 117 -6.27 1.76 8.43
N VAL A 118 -6.77 0.68 7.84
CA VAL A 118 -7.06 -0.55 8.59
C VAL A 118 -5.95 -1.59 8.46
N LEU A 119 -5.17 -1.55 7.38
CA LEU A 119 -4.12 -2.52 7.11
C LEU A 119 -3.14 -1.93 6.11
N ALA A 120 -1.86 -2.27 6.27
CA ALA A 120 -0.83 -1.98 5.28
C ALA A 120 -0.27 -3.29 4.74
N VAL A 121 -0.16 -3.39 3.41
CA VAL A 121 0.44 -4.55 2.74
C VAL A 121 1.52 -4.07 1.79
N VAL A 122 2.71 -4.64 1.93
CA VAL A 122 3.84 -4.31 1.06
C VAL A 122 4.36 -5.58 0.39
N LEU A 123 5.03 -5.41 -0.74
CA LEU A 123 5.65 -6.53 -1.40
C LEU A 123 6.85 -7.03 -0.59
N VAL A 124 7.72 -6.11 -0.16
CA VAL A 124 8.93 -6.44 0.61
C VAL A 124 9.03 -5.59 1.86
N ASN A 125 9.11 -6.24 3.02
CA ASN A 125 9.37 -5.57 4.29
C ASN A 125 10.83 -5.83 4.70
N LYS A 126 11.62 -4.76 4.75
CA LYS A 126 13.03 -4.82 5.16
C LYS A 126 13.23 -4.59 6.66
N THR A 127 12.15 -4.47 7.42
CA THR A 127 12.20 -4.21 8.86
C THR A 127 11.70 -5.41 9.65
N ALA A 128 11.87 -5.36 10.96
CA ALA A 128 11.28 -6.33 11.88
C ALA A 128 9.86 -5.95 12.33
N GLN A 129 9.32 -4.85 11.80
CA GLN A 129 8.02 -4.32 12.23
C GLN A 129 6.87 -5.12 11.64
N ASP A 130 5.86 -5.39 12.46
CA ASP A 130 4.58 -6.00 12.06
C ASP A 130 3.44 -5.01 12.18
N GLU A 131 3.75 -3.79 12.57
CA GLU A 131 2.80 -2.73 12.83
C GLU A 131 3.45 -1.38 12.58
N LEU A 132 2.69 -0.43 12.05
CA LEU A 132 3.13 0.95 11.85
C LEU A 132 2.04 1.88 12.38
N ALA A 133 2.38 2.70 13.38
CA ALA A 133 1.46 3.68 13.95
C ALA A 133 0.10 3.05 14.34
N GLY A 134 0.13 1.86 14.92
CA GLY A 134 -1.08 1.14 15.31
C GLY A 134 -1.78 0.38 14.20
N VAL A 135 -1.25 0.43 12.96
CA VAL A 135 -1.83 -0.25 11.80
C VAL A 135 -1.08 -1.56 11.55
N PRO A 136 -1.79 -2.70 11.45
CA PRO A 136 -1.14 -3.97 11.13
C PRO A 136 -0.42 -3.89 9.78
N LEU A 137 0.74 -4.53 9.69
CA LEU A 137 1.58 -4.57 8.50
C LEU A 137 1.82 -6.01 8.09
N ARG A 138 1.51 -6.31 6.84
CA ARG A 138 1.80 -7.62 6.22
C ARG A 138 2.68 -7.43 5.00
N ALA A 139 3.48 -8.42 4.70
CA ALA A 139 4.36 -8.41 3.52
C ALA A 139 4.34 -9.76 2.84
N LEU A 140 4.51 -9.75 1.52
CA LEU A 140 4.68 -10.98 0.76
C LEU A 140 6.06 -11.57 1.03
N ILE A 141 7.07 -10.71 1.09
CA ILE A 141 8.46 -11.10 1.32
C ILE A 141 9.02 -10.28 2.48
N ARG A 142 9.67 -10.95 3.42
CA ARG A 142 10.42 -10.27 4.48
C ARG A 142 11.91 -10.46 4.19
N ALA A 143 12.63 -9.36 3.98
CA ALA A 143 14.05 -9.38 3.71
C ALA A 143 14.78 -8.71 4.87
N ARG A 144 15.84 -9.35 5.35
CA ARG A 144 16.73 -8.74 6.35
C ARG A 144 18.05 -8.42 5.67
N SER A 145 18.54 -7.20 5.86
CA SER A 145 19.94 -6.92 5.56
C SER A 145 20.78 -7.53 6.68
N ILE A 146 21.75 -8.29 6.28
CA ILE A 146 22.72 -8.90 7.18
C ILE A 146 23.75 -7.84 7.60
#